data_f3e92d2bf38185265c96b5067a20c819
#
_entry.id   f3e92d2bf38185265c96b5067a20c819
#
_cell.length_a   1.000
_cell.length_b   1.000
_cell.length_c   1.000
_cell.angle_alpha   90.00
_cell.angle_beta   90.00
_cell.angle_gamma   90.00
#
_symmetry.space_group_name_H-M   'P 1'
#
loop_
_entity.id
_entity.type
_entity.pdbx_description
1 polymer ?
#
loop_
_entity_poly.entity_id
_entity_poly.type
_entity_poly.pdbx_seq_one_letter_code
_entity_poly.pdbx_strand_id
1 'polypeptide(L)'
;MDVHSISTKCARTEFVGTAVLDTIGLVISGVDDTLLKEMNIGTRYHTLGLFSSRTGAAGQITAVDDAVKATGTEVLSIEFPRDTKGWGGHGNYIVIGGNDVSDVRQAISLALELTNKYAGEL
;
A
#
# COMPACT_ATOMS: atom_id res chain seq x y z
N MET A 1 -17.95 25.71 -7.66
CA MET A 1 -17.78 24.65 -6.65
C MET A 1 -16.51 24.90 -5.88
N ASP A 2 -16.61 24.86 -4.58
CA ASP A 2 -15.46 25.13 -3.73
C ASP A 2 -14.62 23.88 -3.60
N VAL A 3 -13.35 23.98 -4.00
CA VAL A 3 -12.41 22.86 -3.90
C VAL A 3 -12.22 22.42 -2.46
N HIS A 4 -12.30 23.34 -1.53
CA HIS A 4 -12.19 23.02 -0.12
C HIS A 4 -13.30 22.09 0.37
N SER A 5 -14.52 22.32 -0.08
CA SER A 5 -15.66 21.49 0.32
C SER A 5 -15.48 20.07 -0.18
N ILE A 6 -14.91 19.89 -1.36
CA ILE A 6 -14.63 18.57 -1.89
C ILE A 6 -13.54 17.88 -1.09
N SER A 7 -12.46 18.59 -0.79
CA SER A 7 -11.32 17.99 -0.09
C SER A 7 -11.67 17.60 1.35
N THR A 8 -12.63 18.24 2.00
CA THR A 8 -13.03 17.86 3.33
C THR A 8 -13.89 16.60 3.38
N LYS A 9 -14.51 16.24 2.23
CA LYS A 9 -15.38 15.05 2.14
C LYS A 9 -14.73 13.87 1.48
N CYS A 10 -13.60 14.08 0.82
CA CYS A 10 -12.90 13.03 0.09
C CYS A 10 -11.74 12.49 0.91
N ALA A 11 -11.34 11.27 0.57
CA ALA A 11 -10.16 10.68 1.15
C ALA A 11 -8.93 11.55 0.88
N ARG A 12 -8.01 11.57 1.81
CA ARG A 12 -6.74 12.28 1.64
C ARG A 12 -5.67 11.27 1.30
N THR A 13 -4.94 11.56 0.24
CA THR A 13 -3.84 10.73 -0.20
C THR A 13 -2.52 11.41 0.15
N GLU A 14 -1.66 10.67 0.81
CA GLU A 14 -0.32 11.14 1.13
C GLU A 14 0.69 10.25 0.44
N PHE A 15 1.58 10.85 -0.35
CA PHE A 15 2.70 10.14 -0.93
C PHE A 15 3.76 9.95 0.15
N VAL A 16 4.13 8.70 0.44
CA VAL A 16 5.10 8.40 1.48
C VAL A 16 6.51 8.31 0.92
N GLY A 17 6.67 7.63 -0.20
CA GLY A 17 8.00 7.50 -0.80
C GLY A 17 8.06 6.48 -1.90
N THR A 18 9.27 6.22 -2.35
CA THR A 18 9.57 5.25 -3.39
C THR A 18 10.67 4.31 -2.94
N ALA A 19 10.81 3.20 -3.64
CA ALA A 19 11.90 2.26 -3.43
C ALA A 19 12.30 1.70 -4.79
N VAL A 20 13.32 0.85 -4.80
CA VAL A 20 13.78 0.20 -6.03
C VAL A 20 12.67 -0.65 -6.65
N LEU A 21 12.83 -1.04 -7.90
CA LEU A 21 11.87 -1.85 -8.66
C LEU A 21 10.56 -1.09 -8.91
N ASP A 22 10.67 0.22 -9.09
CA ASP A 22 9.53 1.11 -9.32
C ASP A 22 8.46 0.96 -8.25
N THR A 23 8.88 0.89 -7.00
CA THR A 23 7.98 0.71 -5.87
C THR A 23 7.53 2.06 -5.35
N ILE A 24 6.23 2.20 -5.10
CA ILE A 24 5.62 3.42 -4.60
C ILE A 24 4.79 3.09 -3.36
N GLY A 25 4.88 3.94 -2.37
CA GLY A 25 4.08 3.83 -1.16
C GLY A 25 3.22 5.06 -0.94
N LEU A 26 1.95 4.83 -0.66
CA LEU A 26 0.96 5.88 -0.41
C LEU A 26 0.15 5.53 0.83
N VAL A 27 -0.41 6.57 1.46
CA VAL A 27 -1.38 6.39 2.54
C VAL A 27 -2.64 7.16 2.16
N ILE A 28 -3.79 6.50 2.28
CA ILE A 28 -5.08 7.13 2.05
C ILE A 28 -5.84 7.10 3.37
N SER A 29 -6.21 8.26 3.88
CA SER A 29 -6.99 8.37 5.10
C SER A 29 -8.39 8.88 4.79
N GLY A 30 -9.36 8.50 5.63
CA GLY A 30 -10.75 8.88 5.43
C GLY A 30 -11.39 8.16 4.26
N VAL A 31 -11.04 6.90 4.05
CA VAL A 31 -11.56 6.11 2.94
C VAL A 31 -13.04 5.81 3.17
N ASP A 32 -13.82 6.03 2.14
CA ASP A 32 -15.26 5.80 2.16
C ASP A 32 -15.56 4.30 2.13
N ASP A 33 -16.62 3.90 2.81
CA ASP A 33 -17.08 2.50 2.80
C ASP A 33 -17.38 2.02 1.38
N THR A 34 -17.88 2.90 0.53
CA THR A 34 -18.15 2.57 -0.86
C THR A 34 -16.88 2.15 -1.60
N LEU A 35 -15.78 2.87 -1.38
CA LEU A 35 -14.52 2.51 -2.00
C LEU A 35 -14.01 1.16 -1.49
N LEU A 36 -14.11 0.93 -0.19
CA LEU A 36 -13.69 -0.35 0.39
C LEU A 36 -14.48 -1.51 -0.22
N LYS A 37 -15.76 -1.30 -0.43
CA LYS A 37 -16.64 -2.31 -1.02
C LYS A 37 -16.24 -2.58 -2.47
N GLU A 38 -15.97 -1.53 -3.23
CA GLU A 38 -15.56 -1.66 -4.63
C GLU A 38 -14.19 -2.33 -4.76
N MET A 39 -13.31 -2.15 -3.78
CA MET A 39 -12.03 -2.81 -3.74
C MET A 39 -12.14 -4.25 -3.23
N ASN A 40 -13.34 -4.68 -2.88
CA ASN A 40 -13.59 -6.01 -2.36
C ASN A 40 -12.84 -6.28 -1.04
N ILE A 41 -12.67 -5.24 -0.25
CA ILE A 41 -12.01 -5.32 1.05
C ILE A 41 -13.06 -5.25 2.14
N GLY A 42 -13.23 -6.34 2.86
CA GLY A 42 -14.17 -6.40 3.97
C GLY A 42 -13.54 -5.91 5.25
N THR A 43 -13.25 -4.64 5.33
CA THR A 43 -12.60 -4.08 6.50
C THR A 43 -13.37 -2.87 7.04
N ARG A 44 -13.17 -2.58 8.31
CA ARG A 44 -13.69 -1.38 8.95
C ARG A 44 -12.62 -0.29 9.10
N TYR A 45 -11.42 -0.52 8.59
CA TYR A 45 -10.40 0.52 8.61
C TYR A 45 -10.69 1.56 7.55
N HIS A 46 -10.52 2.83 7.91
CA HIS A 46 -10.68 3.93 6.97
C HIS A 46 -9.35 4.59 6.63
N THR A 47 -8.25 3.99 7.09
CA THR A 47 -6.91 4.39 6.70
C THR A 47 -6.23 3.19 6.05
N LEU A 48 -5.82 3.38 4.82
CA LEU A 48 -5.19 2.33 4.04
C LEU A 48 -3.79 2.75 3.60
N GLY A 49 -2.88 1.81 3.61
CA GLY A 49 -1.59 1.97 2.98
C GLY A 49 -1.57 1.22 1.67
N LEU A 50 -1.11 1.86 0.63
CA LEU A 50 -0.99 1.27 -0.69
C LEU A 50 0.47 1.14 -1.03
N PHE A 51 0.87 -0.08 -1.36
CA PHE A 51 2.25 -0.40 -1.68
C PHE A 51 2.24 -1.14 -3.01
N SER A 52 2.80 -0.53 -4.02
CA SER A 52 2.71 -1.02 -5.38
C SER A 52 4.07 -1.00 -6.05
N SER A 53 4.37 -2.03 -6.82
CA SER A 53 5.59 -2.07 -7.60
C SER A 53 5.31 -2.60 -8.99
N ARG A 54 6.13 -2.19 -9.96
CA ARG A 54 5.96 -2.62 -11.35
C ARG A 54 6.62 -3.96 -11.62
N THR A 55 7.68 -4.25 -10.89
CA THR A 55 8.44 -5.48 -11.11
C THR A 55 8.77 -6.13 -9.78
N GLY A 56 8.99 -7.43 -9.82
CA GLY A 56 9.34 -8.19 -8.63
C GLY A 56 8.14 -8.48 -7.75
N ALA A 57 8.33 -9.27 -6.75
CA ALA A 57 7.29 -9.60 -5.80
C ALA A 57 7.83 -10.09 -4.47
N ALA A 58 8.79 -11.00 -4.50
CA ALA A 58 9.24 -11.68 -3.29
C ALA A 58 9.80 -10.71 -2.24
N GLY A 59 10.67 -9.80 -2.66
CA GLY A 59 11.26 -8.84 -1.74
C GLY A 59 10.23 -7.89 -1.16
N GLN A 60 9.30 -7.44 -1.98
CA GLN A 60 8.25 -6.52 -1.55
C GLN A 60 7.28 -7.19 -0.58
N ILE A 61 6.91 -8.44 -0.84
CA ILE A 61 6.02 -9.17 0.05
C ILE A 61 6.67 -9.36 1.41
N THR A 62 7.94 -9.75 1.42
CA THR A 62 8.68 -9.93 2.67
C THR A 62 8.81 -8.61 3.41
N ALA A 63 9.09 -7.53 2.69
CA ALA A 63 9.20 -6.21 3.29
C ALA A 63 7.89 -5.77 3.96
N VAL A 64 6.77 -5.99 3.28
CA VAL A 64 5.46 -5.63 3.83
C VAL A 64 5.12 -6.51 5.03
N ASP A 65 5.42 -7.81 4.95
CA ASP A 65 5.16 -8.71 6.08
C ASP A 65 5.91 -8.25 7.33
N ASP A 66 7.19 -7.94 7.19
CA ASP A 66 7.98 -7.44 8.31
C ASP A 66 7.48 -6.10 8.82
N ALA A 67 7.07 -5.22 7.91
CA ALA A 67 6.59 -3.90 8.28
C ALA A 67 5.28 -3.96 9.06
N VAL A 68 4.34 -4.80 8.64
CA VAL A 68 3.06 -4.89 9.36
C VAL A 68 3.24 -5.53 10.74
N LYS A 69 4.17 -6.47 10.87
CA LYS A 69 4.45 -7.08 12.16
C LYS A 69 5.07 -6.09 13.14
N ALA A 70 5.76 -5.08 12.64
CA ALA A 70 6.43 -4.10 13.46
C ALA A 70 5.55 -2.90 13.83
N THR A 71 4.38 -2.75 13.24
CA THR A 71 3.62 -1.49 13.32
C THR A 71 2.15 -1.66 13.72
N GLY A 72 1.69 -2.79 14.14
CA GLY A 72 0.29 -2.92 14.53
C GLY A 72 -0.71 -2.70 13.38
N THR A 73 -0.29 -2.94 12.17
CA THR A 73 -1.15 -2.88 10.99
C THR A 73 -1.36 -4.29 10.46
N GLU A 74 -2.21 -4.45 9.45
CA GLU A 74 -2.43 -5.76 8.86
C GLU A 74 -2.57 -5.68 7.36
N VAL A 75 -2.23 -6.75 6.67
CA VAL A 75 -2.42 -6.84 5.22
C VAL A 75 -3.88 -7.17 4.95
N LEU A 76 -4.51 -6.36 4.12
CA LEU A 76 -5.92 -6.54 3.75
C LEU A 76 -6.08 -7.21 2.40
N SER A 77 -5.15 -6.97 1.49
CA SER A 77 -5.24 -7.51 0.14
C SER A 77 -3.88 -7.55 -0.51
N ILE A 78 -3.62 -8.60 -1.26
CA ILE A 78 -2.42 -8.71 -2.10
C ILE A 78 -2.89 -9.12 -3.47
N GLU A 79 -2.52 -8.36 -4.48
CA GLU A 79 -2.85 -8.66 -5.85
C GLU A 79 -1.63 -8.70 -6.73
N PHE A 80 -1.58 -9.69 -7.59
CA PHE A 80 -0.53 -9.84 -8.58
C PHE A 80 -1.19 -9.74 -9.95
N PRO A 81 -1.15 -8.55 -10.58
CA PRO A 81 -1.75 -8.41 -11.89
C PRO A 81 -1.16 -9.42 -12.85
N ARG A 82 -2.00 -10.17 -13.52
CA ARG A 82 -1.57 -11.16 -14.48
C ARG A 82 -1.52 -10.52 -15.84
N ASP A 83 -0.40 -10.70 -16.52
CA ASP A 83 -0.32 -10.34 -17.90
C ASP A 83 -0.91 -11.49 -18.72
N THR A 84 -1.93 -11.18 -19.50
CA THR A 84 -2.59 -12.14 -20.36
C THR A 84 -1.65 -12.69 -21.43
N LYS A 85 -0.51 -12.04 -21.65
CA LYS A 85 0.48 -12.47 -22.64
C LYS A 85 1.58 -13.32 -22.05
N GLY A 86 1.48 -13.69 -20.79
CA GLY A 86 2.44 -14.58 -20.17
C GLY A 86 3.77 -13.96 -19.79
N TRP A 87 3.87 -12.66 -19.78
CA TRP A 87 5.08 -11.97 -19.33
C TRP A 87 5.14 -11.99 -17.83
N GLY A 88 6.22 -12.47 -17.28
CA GLY A 88 6.40 -12.47 -15.84
C GLY A 88 6.78 -11.10 -15.29
N GLY A 89 6.73 -10.98 -13.97
CA GLY A 89 7.28 -9.81 -13.29
C GLY A 89 6.48 -8.54 -13.40
N HIS A 90 5.17 -8.64 -13.34
CA HIS A 90 4.32 -7.46 -13.45
C HIS A 90 4.11 -6.75 -12.13
N GLY A 91 4.87 -7.13 -11.12
CA GLY A 91 4.81 -6.45 -9.85
C GLY A 91 3.70 -6.93 -8.95
N ASN A 92 3.32 -6.06 -8.05
CA ASN A 92 2.30 -6.39 -7.06
C ASN A 92 1.61 -5.12 -6.58
N TYR A 93 0.49 -5.34 -5.93
CA TYR A 93 -0.30 -4.29 -5.32
C TYR A 93 -0.75 -4.83 -3.96
N ILE A 94 -0.32 -4.17 -2.90
CA ILE A 94 -0.59 -4.61 -1.55
C ILE A 94 -1.31 -3.50 -0.81
N VAL A 95 -2.41 -3.86 -0.14
CA VAL A 95 -3.18 -2.92 0.67
C VAL A 95 -3.03 -3.35 2.13
N ILE A 96 -2.62 -2.41 2.96
CA ILE A 96 -2.59 -2.61 4.40
C ILE A 96 -3.55 -1.65 5.07
N GLY A 97 -3.97 -1.98 6.27
CA GLY A 97 -4.88 -1.15 7.02
C GLY A 97 -4.49 -1.05 8.48
N GLY A 98 -4.91 0.02 9.10
CA GLY A 98 -4.69 0.24 10.52
C GLY A 98 -5.65 1.29 11.04
N ASN A 99 -5.73 1.39 12.35
CA ASN A 99 -6.63 2.34 13.02
C ASN A 99 -6.07 3.76 13.05
N ASP A 100 -4.76 3.87 12.91
CA ASP A 100 -4.07 5.15 13.09
C ASP A 100 -3.28 5.48 11.83
N VAL A 101 -3.44 6.69 11.33
CA VAL A 101 -2.72 7.17 10.14
C VAL A 101 -1.21 7.05 10.34
N SER A 102 -0.72 7.37 11.53
CA SER A 102 0.72 7.31 11.78
C SER A 102 1.26 5.89 11.73
N ASP A 103 0.49 4.91 12.19
CA ASP A 103 0.90 3.50 12.12
C ASP A 103 0.97 3.02 10.69
N VAL A 104 -0.02 3.38 9.87
CA VAL A 104 -0.05 2.99 8.47
C VAL A 104 1.10 3.67 7.70
N ARG A 105 1.32 4.96 7.97
CA ARG A 105 2.44 5.68 7.34
C ARG A 105 3.77 5.05 7.70
N GLN A 106 3.94 4.69 8.96
CA GLN A 106 5.18 4.05 9.42
C GLN A 106 5.37 2.68 8.75
N ALA A 107 4.29 1.92 8.62
CA ALA A 107 4.34 0.63 7.95
C ALA A 107 4.78 0.77 6.50
N ILE A 108 4.20 1.72 5.77
CA ILE A 108 4.58 1.94 4.37
C ILE A 108 6.02 2.42 4.27
N SER A 109 6.43 3.36 5.12
CA SER A 109 7.79 3.86 5.12
C SER A 109 8.80 2.73 5.38
N LEU A 110 8.51 1.90 6.37
CA LEU A 110 9.37 0.77 6.70
C LEU A 110 9.40 -0.26 5.57
N ALA A 111 8.26 -0.52 4.95
CA ALA A 111 8.20 -1.45 3.82
C ALA A 111 9.07 -0.97 2.64
N LEU A 112 9.05 0.33 2.35
CA LEU A 112 9.91 0.89 1.31
C LEU A 112 11.38 0.73 1.65
N GLU A 113 11.74 1.02 2.89
CA GLU A 113 13.10 0.88 3.36
C GLU A 113 13.59 -0.57 3.26
N LEU A 114 12.76 -1.51 3.71
CA LEU A 114 13.09 -2.92 3.66
C LEU A 114 13.16 -3.45 2.22
N THR A 115 12.34 -2.92 1.33
CA THR A 115 12.41 -3.28 -0.08
C THR A 115 13.77 -2.95 -0.66
N ASN A 116 14.31 -1.77 -0.35
CA ASN A 116 15.65 -1.39 -0.78
C ASN A 116 16.71 -2.32 -0.18
N LYS A 117 16.55 -2.67 1.08
CA LYS A 117 17.49 -3.54 1.77
C LYS A 117 17.49 -4.95 1.14
N TYR A 118 16.32 -5.53 0.94
CA TYR A 118 16.24 -6.88 0.41
C TYR A 118 16.69 -6.96 -1.04
N ALA A 119 16.40 -5.94 -1.82
CA ALA A 119 16.89 -5.89 -3.20
C ALA A 119 18.42 -5.84 -3.25
N GLY A 120 19.03 -5.14 -2.31
CA GLY A 120 20.48 -5.05 -2.23
C GLY A 120 21.15 -6.34 -1.80
N GLU A 121 20.42 -7.24 -1.17
CA GLU A 121 20.95 -8.52 -0.71
C GLU A 121 20.87 -9.61 -1.80
N LEU A 122 20.14 -9.33 -2.84
CA LEU A 122 20.02 -10.26 -3.96
C LEU A 122 21.08 -9.98 -5.02
#